data_9034b8bbab4a23a0572e31064f343c1d
#
_entry.id   9034b8bbab4a23a0572e31064f343c1d
#
_cell.length_a   1.000
_cell.length_b   1.000
_cell.length_c   1.000
_cell.angle_alpha   90.00
_cell.angle_beta   90.00
_cell.angle_gamma   90.00
#
_symmetry.space_group_name_H-M   'P 1'
#
loop_
_entity.id
_entity.type
_entity.pdbx_description
1 polymer ?
#
loop_
_entity_poly.entity_id
_entity_poly.type
_entity_poly.pdbx_seq_one_letter_code
_entity_poly.pdbx_strand_id
1 'polypeptide(L)'
;MENPNRIWWARPRKLCAMERPGGGGRSHRPERREADIAYLKKHGVRLVISTMTTRHNLGDYDAAGLEWLHVPVPSCDEGAEGLEQLLPVLRRELRKGGAVAVHGNRYTDFVAALCAAHLHEWKGVAPEAGLAAAAEAGLTVTPEAARLLGVRYEAVQPRSRIASSTASGRSVTT
;
A
#
# COMPACT_ATOMS: atom_id res chain seq x y z
N MET A 1 15.53 -10.21 10.43
CA MET A 1 14.58 -10.74 9.44
C MET A 1 14.22 -9.62 8.50
N GLU A 2 14.62 -9.78 7.27
CA GLU A 2 14.44 -8.74 6.26
C GLU A 2 12.96 -8.44 6.04
N ASN A 3 12.64 -7.15 5.98
CA ASN A 3 11.34 -6.70 5.52
C ASN A 3 11.16 -7.22 4.08
N PRO A 4 10.13 -8.03 3.78
CA PRO A 4 9.90 -8.41 2.39
C PRO A 4 9.82 -7.15 1.55
N ASN A 5 10.54 -7.13 0.45
CA ASN A 5 10.56 -5.98 -0.44
C ASN A 5 9.14 -5.52 -0.76
N ARG A 6 8.88 -4.21 -0.60
CA ARG A 6 7.62 -3.55 -0.92
C ARG A 6 6.46 -3.80 0.05
N ILE A 7 6.73 -3.78 1.34
CA ILE A 7 5.70 -3.62 2.37
C ILE A 7 5.84 -2.23 2.99
N TRP A 8 4.76 -1.49 3.00
CA TRP A 8 4.66 -0.21 3.68
C TRP A 8 3.75 -0.34 4.91
N TRP A 9 4.33 -0.17 6.10
CA TRP A 9 3.57 -0.06 7.33
C TRP A 9 3.10 1.38 7.50
N ALA A 10 1.92 1.68 6.92
CA ALA A 10 1.30 2.99 7.00
C ALA A 10 1.00 3.39 8.46
N ARG A 11 0.58 2.42 9.26
CA ARG A 11 0.51 2.54 10.72
C ARG A 11 1.34 1.40 11.33
N PRO A 12 2.44 1.71 12.04
CA PRO A 12 3.30 0.68 12.60
C PRO A 12 2.52 -0.34 13.43
N ARG A 13 2.69 -1.60 13.13
CA ARG A 13 2.03 -2.75 13.77
C ARG A 13 0.50 -2.77 13.66
N LYS A 14 -0.11 -1.94 12.81
CA LYS A 14 -1.57 -1.85 12.66
C LYS A 14 -2.07 -1.99 11.24
N LEU A 15 -1.41 -1.32 10.29
CA LEU A 15 -1.87 -1.31 8.91
C LEU A 15 -0.69 -1.33 7.95
N CYS A 16 -0.65 -2.30 7.08
CA CYS A 16 0.33 -2.34 5.99
C CYS A 16 -0.34 -2.49 4.62
N ALA A 17 0.31 -1.94 3.63
CA ALA A 17 0.00 -2.10 2.21
C ALA A 17 1.15 -2.80 1.51
N MET A 18 0.86 -3.71 0.60
CA MET A 18 1.85 -4.52 -0.07
C MET A 18 1.38 -5.02 -1.44
N GLU A 19 2.31 -5.49 -2.21
CA GLU A 19 2.05 -6.33 -3.38
C GLU A 19 1.43 -7.66 -2.93
N ARG A 20 0.76 -8.38 -3.83
CA ARG A 20 0.25 -9.73 -3.56
C ARG A 20 1.33 -10.59 -2.88
N PRO A 21 1.04 -11.23 -1.73
CA PRO A 21 1.95 -12.22 -1.15
C PRO A 21 2.38 -13.27 -2.17
N GLY A 22 3.68 -13.41 -2.35
CA GLY A 22 4.28 -14.25 -3.39
C GLY A 22 4.68 -13.52 -4.66
N GLY A 23 4.30 -12.25 -4.80
CA GLY A 23 4.52 -11.43 -5.98
C GLY A 23 3.34 -11.42 -6.93
N GLY A 24 3.16 -10.32 -7.64
CA GLY A 24 2.07 -10.14 -8.59
C GLY A 24 2.38 -10.65 -10.00
N GLY A 25 1.33 -11.03 -10.74
CA GLY A 25 1.43 -11.42 -12.14
C GLY A 25 2.39 -12.61 -12.35
N ARG A 26 3.24 -12.48 -13.35
CA ARG A 26 4.22 -13.53 -13.71
C ARG A 26 5.37 -13.68 -12.71
N SER A 27 5.53 -12.73 -11.80
CA SER A 27 6.56 -12.78 -10.76
C SER A 27 6.18 -13.63 -9.57
N HIS A 28 4.97 -14.20 -9.57
CA HIS A 28 4.46 -14.99 -8.44
C HIS A 28 5.29 -16.27 -8.23
N ARG A 29 5.67 -16.52 -6.97
CA ARG A 29 6.41 -17.70 -6.54
C ARG A 29 5.76 -18.29 -5.29
N PRO A 30 5.37 -19.58 -5.29
CA PRO A 30 4.73 -20.22 -4.14
C PRO A 30 5.57 -20.16 -2.84
N GLU A 31 6.87 -20.35 -2.95
CA GLU A 31 7.78 -20.31 -1.79
C GLU A 31 7.82 -18.90 -1.17
N ARG A 32 7.83 -17.86 -2.02
CA ARG A 32 7.75 -16.47 -1.56
C ARG A 32 6.38 -16.18 -0.93
N ARG A 33 5.31 -16.74 -1.49
CA ARG A 33 3.97 -16.59 -0.91
C ARG A 33 3.91 -17.15 0.51
N GLU A 34 4.45 -18.34 0.74
CA GLU A 34 4.53 -18.93 2.08
C GLU A 34 5.34 -18.06 3.04
N ALA A 35 6.47 -17.55 2.59
CA ALA A 35 7.32 -16.66 3.39
C ALA A 35 6.63 -15.35 3.71
N ASP A 36 5.95 -14.74 2.76
CA ASP A 36 5.20 -13.49 2.94
C ASP A 36 4.04 -13.68 3.93
N ILE A 37 3.29 -14.78 3.81
CA ILE A 37 2.20 -15.11 4.75
C ILE A 37 2.76 -15.35 6.16
N ALA A 38 3.86 -16.06 6.28
CA ALA A 38 4.53 -16.28 7.57
C ALA A 38 4.97 -14.96 8.21
N TYR A 39 5.49 -14.03 7.40
CA TYR A 39 5.84 -12.68 7.83
C TYR A 39 4.62 -11.94 8.40
N LEU A 40 3.50 -11.95 7.67
CA LEU A 40 2.27 -11.29 8.11
C LEU A 40 1.78 -11.84 9.44
N LYS A 41 1.75 -13.15 9.60
CA LYS A 41 1.37 -13.80 10.86
C LYS A 41 2.30 -13.41 12.01
N LYS A 42 3.59 -13.43 11.77
CA LYS A 42 4.61 -13.06 12.76
C LYS A 42 4.45 -11.62 13.23
N HIS A 43 4.01 -10.71 12.34
CA HIS A 43 3.81 -9.30 12.65
C HIS A 43 2.39 -8.98 13.14
N GLY A 44 1.62 -10.01 13.51
CA GLY A 44 0.33 -9.86 14.14
C GLY A 44 -0.82 -9.51 13.20
N VAL A 45 -0.65 -9.71 11.89
CA VAL A 45 -1.74 -9.52 10.94
C VAL A 45 -2.83 -10.54 11.18
N ARG A 46 -4.03 -10.06 11.41
CA ARG A 46 -5.24 -10.85 11.62
C ARG A 46 -6.09 -10.93 10.36
N LEU A 47 -6.20 -9.84 9.64
CA LEU A 47 -7.05 -9.68 8.47
C LEU A 47 -6.23 -9.27 7.25
N VAL A 48 -6.44 -9.96 6.14
CA VAL A 48 -5.91 -9.59 4.82
C VAL A 48 -7.05 -9.12 3.93
N ILE A 49 -6.92 -7.95 3.36
CA ILE A 49 -7.87 -7.42 2.37
C ILE A 49 -7.23 -7.52 0.99
N SER A 50 -7.81 -8.35 0.13
CA SER A 50 -7.38 -8.49 -1.26
C SER A 50 -8.22 -7.57 -2.15
N THR A 51 -7.56 -6.71 -2.91
CA THR A 51 -8.20 -5.87 -3.93
C THR A 51 -8.01 -6.44 -5.34
N MET A 52 -7.48 -7.65 -5.45
CA MET A 52 -7.31 -8.33 -6.74
C MET A 52 -8.66 -8.60 -7.41
N THR A 53 -8.67 -8.60 -8.73
CA THR A 53 -9.88 -8.97 -9.50
C THR A 53 -10.12 -10.48 -9.53
N THR A 54 -9.12 -11.26 -9.13
CA THR A 54 -9.19 -12.72 -9.03
C THR A 54 -9.21 -13.17 -7.56
N ARG A 55 -9.55 -14.44 -7.34
CA ARG A 55 -9.60 -15.04 -6.00
C ARG A 55 -8.28 -15.70 -5.59
N HIS A 56 -7.20 -15.42 -6.25
CA HIS A 56 -5.89 -15.98 -5.91
C HIS A 56 -5.49 -15.65 -4.47
N ASN A 57 -4.79 -16.56 -3.83
CA ASN A 57 -4.30 -16.51 -2.44
C ASN A 57 -5.37 -16.70 -1.36
N LEU A 58 -6.67 -16.58 -1.62
CA LEU A 58 -7.67 -16.64 -0.56
C LEU A 58 -7.66 -17.99 0.17
N GLY A 59 -7.52 -19.08 -0.56
CA GLY A 59 -7.35 -20.41 0.04
C GLY A 59 -6.09 -20.57 0.87
N ASP A 60 -5.02 -19.89 0.50
CA ASP A 60 -3.76 -19.89 1.26
C ASP A 60 -3.91 -19.14 2.59
N TYR A 61 -4.72 -18.08 2.61
CA TYR A 61 -5.04 -17.36 3.86
C TYR A 61 -5.87 -18.24 4.79
N ASP A 62 -6.88 -18.94 4.26
CA ASP A 62 -7.66 -19.91 5.05
C ASP A 62 -6.74 -20.99 5.66
N ALA A 63 -5.86 -21.57 4.86
CA ALA A 63 -4.92 -22.60 5.32
C ALA A 63 -3.96 -22.08 6.39
N ALA A 64 -3.64 -20.79 6.37
CA ALA A 64 -2.77 -20.13 7.34
C ALA A 64 -3.52 -19.64 8.59
N GLY A 65 -4.84 -19.73 8.64
CA GLY A 65 -5.65 -19.23 9.74
C GLY A 65 -5.81 -17.70 9.75
N LEU A 66 -5.63 -17.05 8.60
CA LEU A 66 -5.85 -15.61 8.42
C LEU A 66 -7.28 -15.34 7.97
N GLU A 67 -7.94 -14.38 8.59
CA GLU A 67 -9.19 -13.83 8.05
C GLU A 67 -8.90 -13.05 6.76
N TRP A 68 -9.84 -13.00 5.85
CA TRP A 68 -9.70 -12.21 4.63
C TRP A 68 -11.01 -11.58 4.19
N LEU A 69 -10.89 -10.46 3.47
CA LEU A 69 -11.95 -9.83 2.71
C LEU A 69 -11.49 -9.69 1.26
N HIS A 70 -12.41 -9.84 0.33
CA HIS A 70 -12.14 -9.69 -1.09
C HIS A 70 -13.01 -8.58 -1.67
N VAL A 71 -12.39 -7.46 -2.01
CA VAL A 71 -13.05 -6.28 -2.61
C VAL A 71 -12.30 -5.93 -3.89
N PRO A 72 -12.71 -6.50 -5.04
CA PRO A 72 -12.02 -6.25 -6.30
C PRO A 72 -12.01 -4.78 -6.70
N VAL A 73 -10.83 -4.25 -7.00
CA VAL A 73 -10.63 -2.90 -7.53
C VAL A 73 -9.73 -3.03 -8.77
N PRO A 74 -10.29 -2.90 -9.99
CA PRO A 74 -9.53 -3.15 -11.22
C PRO A 74 -8.36 -2.19 -11.43
N SER A 75 -8.53 -0.92 -11.08
CA SER A 75 -7.51 0.12 -11.24
C SER A 75 -7.79 1.31 -10.33
N CYS A 76 -6.81 2.21 -10.20
CA CYS A 76 -7.01 3.49 -9.52
C CYS A 76 -8.06 4.38 -10.19
N ASP A 77 -8.20 4.32 -11.51
CA ASP A 77 -9.21 5.09 -12.23
C ASP A 77 -10.64 4.67 -11.85
N GLU A 78 -10.82 3.43 -11.45
CA GLU A 78 -12.09 2.88 -10.94
C GLU A 78 -12.07 2.77 -9.40
N GLY A 79 -11.15 3.45 -8.74
CA GLY A 79 -10.88 3.30 -7.32
C GLY A 79 -11.82 4.04 -6.37
N ALA A 80 -12.61 5.01 -6.86
CA ALA A 80 -13.46 5.83 -6.00
C ALA A 80 -14.46 4.99 -5.20
N GLU A 81 -15.14 4.06 -5.84
CA GLU A 81 -16.07 3.12 -5.19
C GLU A 81 -15.34 2.22 -4.19
N GLY A 82 -14.14 1.75 -4.55
CA GLY A 82 -13.30 0.95 -3.67
C GLY A 82 -12.91 1.72 -2.39
N LEU A 83 -12.59 3.01 -2.49
CA LEU A 83 -12.33 3.85 -1.32
C LEU A 83 -13.58 3.98 -0.44
N GLU A 84 -14.74 4.24 -1.04
CA GLU A 84 -16.01 4.34 -0.30
C GLU A 84 -16.33 3.07 0.47
N GLN A 85 -16.08 1.89 -0.12
CA GLN A 85 -16.30 0.60 0.53
C GLN A 85 -15.27 0.31 1.61
N LEU A 86 -14.00 0.58 1.35
CA LEU A 86 -12.90 0.09 2.19
C LEU A 86 -12.51 1.03 3.32
N LEU A 87 -12.69 2.34 3.21
CA LEU A 87 -12.38 3.25 4.31
C LEU A 87 -13.19 2.96 5.58
N PRO A 88 -14.53 2.74 5.51
CA PRO A 88 -15.29 2.33 6.69
C PRO A 88 -14.86 0.97 7.24
N VAL A 89 -14.50 0.03 6.37
CA VAL A 89 -13.99 -1.30 6.77
C VAL A 89 -12.68 -1.15 7.55
N LEU A 90 -11.73 -0.36 7.03
CA LEU A 90 -10.47 -0.10 7.74
C LEU A 90 -10.71 0.54 9.11
N ARG A 91 -11.56 1.54 9.20
CA ARG A 91 -11.89 2.18 10.47
C ARG A 91 -12.42 1.17 11.49
N ARG A 92 -13.33 0.30 11.07
CA ARG A 92 -13.92 -0.73 11.93
C ARG A 92 -12.89 -1.78 12.34
N GLU A 93 -12.15 -2.32 11.38
CA GLU A 93 -11.22 -3.42 11.64
C GLU A 93 -9.98 -2.97 12.44
N LEU A 94 -9.52 -1.75 12.24
CA LEU A 94 -8.38 -1.21 12.98
C LEU A 94 -8.69 -0.89 14.45
N ARG A 95 -9.96 -0.85 14.83
CA ARG A 95 -10.37 -0.74 16.26
C ARG A 95 -10.28 -2.07 17.00
N LYS A 96 -10.28 -3.17 16.28
CA LYS A 96 -10.10 -4.51 16.83
C LYS A 96 -8.61 -4.75 17.11
N GLY A 97 -8.29 -5.80 17.86
CA GLY A 97 -6.91 -6.22 18.07
C GLY A 97 -6.26 -6.74 16.80
N GLY A 98 -4.92 -6.73 16.75
CA GLY A 98 -4.14 -7.20 15.62
C GLY A 98 -3.98 -6.17 14.52
N ALA A 99 -3.31 -6.58 13.45
CA ALA A 99 -3.01 -5.74 12.31
C ALA A 99 -3.84 -6.16 11.08
N VAL A 100 -3.96 -5.23 10.14
CA VAL A 100 -4.62 -5.42 8.85
C VAL A 100 -3.60 -5.20 7.74
N ALA A 101 -3.56 -6.12 6.77
CA ALA A 101 -2.79 -5.98 5.54
C ALA A 101 -3.74 -5.79 4.36
N VAL A 102 -3.43 -4.83 3.50
CA VAL A 102 -4.14 -4.64 2.22
C VAL A 102 -3.18 -4.88 1.07
N HIS A 103 -3.61 -5.60 0.06
CA HIS A 103 -2.76 -5.85 -1.10
C HIS A 103 -3.53 -5.77 -2.41
N GLY A 104 -2.80 -5.39 -3.46
CA GLY A 104 -3.22 -5.52 -4.84
C GLY A 104 -2.59 -6.75 -5.49
N ASN A 105 -2.46 -6.72 -6.81
CA ASN A 105 -1.71 -7.70 -7.56
C ASN A 105 -0.26 -7.20 -7.75
N ARG A 106 0.14 -6.94 -8.99
CA ARG A 106 1.45 -6.36 -9.33
C ARG A 106 1.54 -4.88 -8.98
N TYR A 107 0.46 -4.13 -9.22
CA TYR A 107 0.40 -2.71 -8.94
C TYR A 107 -0.12 -2.45 -7.54
N THR A 108 0.55 -1.56 -6.82
CA THR A 108 0.27 -1.23 -5.42
C THR A 108 -0.27 0.18 -5.25
N ASP A 109 -0.53 0.87 -6.35
CA ASP A 109 -0.97 2.26 -6.36
C ASP A 109 -2.32 2.49 -5.65
N PHE A 110 -3.31 1.62 -5.88
CA PHE A 110 -4.60 1.73 -5.19
C PHE A 110 -4.46 1.50 -3.68
N VAL A 111 -3.74 0.46 -3.25
CA VAL A 111 -3.59 0.19 -1.82
C VAL A 111 -2.75 1.26 -1.12
N ALA A 112 -1.79 1.86 -1.81
CA ALA A 112 -1.08 3.04 -1.33
C ALA A 112 -2.04 4.23 -1.13
N ALA A 113 -2.91 4.50 -2.10
CA ALA A 113 -3.92 5.55 -2.01
C ALA A 113 -4.92 5.28 -0.89
N LEU A 114 -5.39 4.05 -0.74
CA LEU A 114 -6.31 3.65 0.33
C LEU A 114 -5.71 3.92 1.72
N CYS A 115 -4.48 3.50 1.94
CA CYS A 115 -3.81 3.71 3.22
C CYS A 115 -3.49 5.19 3.46
N ALA A 116 -3.10 5.94 2.43
CA ALA A 116 -2.89 7.39 2.54
C ALA A 116 -4.20 8.12 2.88
N ALA A 117 -5.31 7.74 2.28
CA ALA A 117 -6.63 8.29 2.60
C ALA A 117 -7.02 7.98 4.05
N HIS A 118 -6.75 6.77 4.52
CA HIS A 118 -6.99 6.41 5.91
C HIS A 118 -6.15 7.25 6.88
N LEU A 119 -4.87 7.47 6.60
CA LEU A 119 -4.00 8.31 7.42
C LEU A 119 -4.51 9.74 7.50
N HIS A 120 -5.04 10.26 6.40
CA HIS A 120 -5.65 11.59 6.37
C HIS A 120 -6.89 11.67 7.26
N GLU A 121 -7.80 10.73 7.16
CA GLU A 121 -8.99 10.67 8.03
C GLU A 121 -8.64 10.50 9.51
N TRP A 122 -7.64 9.66 9.79
CA TRP A 122 -7.30 9.29 11.16
C TRP A 122 -6.50 10.37 11.89
N LYS A 123 -5.51 10.97 11.25
CA LYS A 123 -4.57 11.91 11.89
C LYS A 123 -4.31 13.18 11.08
N GLY A 124 -5.06 13.44 10.04
CA GLY A 124 -4.88 14.62 9.20
C GLY A 124 -3.57 14.64 8.42
N VAL A 125 -2.94 13.48 8.20
CA VAL A 125 -1.74 13.39 7.35
C VAL A 125 -2.10 13.82 5.94
N ALA A 126 -1.36 14.78 5.37
CA ALA A 126 -1.60 15.23 4.01
C ALA A 126 -1.51 14.05 3.04
N PRO A 127 -2.47 13.87 2.12
CA PRO A 127 -2.45 12.73 1.19
C PRO A 127 -1.15 12.64 0.38
N GLU A 128 -0.55 13.76 0.00
CA GLU A 128 0.74 13.82 -0.69
C GLU A 128 1.86 13.20 0.17
N ALA A 129 1.87 13.51 1.45
CA ALA A 129 2.85 12.95 2.39
C ALA A 129 2.67 11.44 2.58
N GLY A 130 1.43 10.98 2.65
CA GLY A 130 1.10 9.56 2.72
C GLY A 130 1.58 8.80 1.48
N LEU A 131 1.28 9.31 0.29
CA LEU A 131 1.74 8.71 -0.96
C LEU A 131 3.26 8.74 -1.09
N ALA A 132 3.92 9.81 -0.66
CA ALA A 132 5.38 9.90 -0.65
C ALA A 132 6.01 8.84 0.26
N ALA A 133 5.44 8.63 1.44
CA ALA A 133 5.89 7.57 2.36
C ALA A 133 5.73 6.17 1.76
N ALA A 134 4.62 5.92 1.06
CA ALA A 134 4.40 4.66 0.35
C ALA A 134 5.48 4.43 -0.72
N ALA A 135 5.79 5.46 -1.52
CA ALA A 135 6.82 5.40 -2.55
C ALA A 135 8.21 5.15 -1.96
N GLU A 136 8.55 5.79 -0.85
CA GLU A 136 9.82 5.58 -0.13
C GLU A 136 9.94 4.14 0.40
N ALA A 137 8.83 3.54 0.80
CA ALA A 137 8.78 2.14 1.24
C ALA A 137 8.85 1.13 0.08
N GLY A 138 8.85 1.60 -1.16
CA GLY A 138 9.00 0.77 -2.35
C GLY A 138 7.70 0.41 -3.06
N LEU A 139 6.55 0.95 -2.65
CA LEU A 139 5.31 0.77 -3.40
C LEU A 139 5.31 1.61 -4.67
N THR A 140 4.60 1.14 -5.68
CA THR A 140 4.33 1.92 -6.89
C THR A 140 3.28 2.98 -6.58
N VAL A 141 3.61 4.24 -6.83
CA VAL A 141 2.66 5.36 -6.73
C VAL A 141 2.57 6.02 -8.09
N THR A 142 1.36 6.16 -8.60
CA THR A 142 1.07 6.62 -9.96
C THR A 142 0.37 7.98 -9.95
N PRO A 143 0.37 8.71 -11.08
CA PRO A 143 -0.47 9.91 -11.22
C PRO A 143 -1.96 9.63 -10.97
N GLU A 144 -2.43 8.42 -11.32
CA GLU A 144 -3.81 7.98 -11.10
C GLU A 144 -4.13 7.88 -9.59
N ALA A 145 -3.19 7.38 -8.79
CA ALA A 145 -3.35 7.35 -7.32
C ALA A 145 -3.44 8.76 -6.73
N ALA A 146 -2.62 9.68 -7.20
CA ALA A 146 -2.69 11.08 -6.79
C ALA A 146 -4.02 11.72 -7.17
N ARG A 147 -4.49 11.48 -8.39
CA ARG A 147 -5.78 11.96 -8.89
C ARG A 147 -6.94 11.41 -8.07
N LEU A 148 -6.90 10.14 -7.71
CA LEU A 148 -7.90 9.49 -6.86
C LEU A 148 -8.06 10.22 -5.51
N LEU A 149 -6.96 10.72 -4.95
CA LEU A 149 -6.96 11.48 -3.70
C LEU A 149 -7.13 12.99 -3.88
N GLY A 150 -7.29 13.47 -5.11
CA GLY A 150 -7.47 14.89 -5.40
C GLY A 150 -6.22 15.73 -5.20
N VAL A 151 -5.03 15.15 -5.32
CA VAL A 151 -3.75 15.84 -5.14
C VAL A 151 -2.91 15.80 -6.42
N ARG A 152 -1.94 16.70 -6.52
CA ARG A 152 -1.02 16.74 -7.64
C ARG A 152 0.09 15.70 -7.48
N TYR A 153 0.36 14.93 -8.51
CA TYR A 153 1.42 13.94 -8.51
C TYR A 153 2.80 14.54 -8.25
N GLU A 154 3.07 15.73 -8.75
CA GLU A 154 4.33 16.44 -8.54
C GLU A 154 4.60 16.73 -7.05
N ALA A 155 3.55 16.90 -6.25
CA ALA A 155 3.66 17.14 -4.81
C ALA A 155 4.03 15.86 -4.02
N VAL A 156 3.94 14.69 -4.64
CA VAL A 156 4.25 13.40 -4.03
C VAL A 156 5.76 13.07 -4.07
N GLN A 157 6.56 13.82 -4.81
CA GLN A 157 7.99 13.57 -5.00
C GLN A 157 8.75 13.53 -3.65
N PRO A 158 9.63 12.52 -3.42
CA PRO A 158 10.44 12.46 -2.21
C PRO A 158 11.32 13.70 -2.06
N ARG A 159 11.40 14.25 -0.85
CA ARG A 159 12.21 15.45 -0.54
C ARG A 159 13.68 15.33 -0.97
N SER A 160 14.24 14.13 -1.02
CA SER A 160 15.62 13.85 -1.46
C SER A 160 15.90 14.19 -2.93
N ARG A 161 14.87 14.23 -3.80
CA ARG A 161 15.04 14.61 -5.21
C ARG A 161 14.97 16.12 -5.44
N ILE A 162 14.40 16.88 -4.54
CA ILE A 162 14.30 18.35 -4.63
C ILE A 162 15.64 19.00 -4.29
N ALA A 163 16.41 18.42 -3.36
CA ALA A 163 17.71 18.95 -2.96
C ALA A 163 18.82 18.79 -4.03
N SER A 164 18.70 17.84 -4.95
CA SER A 164 19.67 17.62 -6.02
C SER A 164 19.46 18.50 -7.26
N SER A 165 18.29 19.12 -7.39
CA SER A 165 17.97 20.00 -8.52
C SER A 165 18.45 21.44 -8.34
N THR A 166 18.75 21.86 -7.11
CA THR A 166 19.19 23.24 -6.80
C THR A 166 20.70 23.45 -6.78
N ALA A 167 21.48 22.36 -6.94
CA ALA A 167 22.95 22.43 -6.89
C ALA A 167 23.64 22.63 -8.26
N SER A 168 22.88 22.77 -9.34
CA SER A 168 23.42 22.97 -10.68
C SER A 168 23.07 24.34 -11.25
N GLY A 169 23.66 25.37 -10.66
CA GLY A 169 23.44 26.70 -11.21
C GLY A 169 24.13 27.82 -10.43
N ARG A 170 25.46 27.89 -10.51
CA ARG A 170 26.24 29.14 -10.53
C ARG A 170 27.72 28.85 -10.70
N SER A 171 28.14 28.81 -11.94
CA SER A 171 29.49 29.21 -12.28
C SER A 171 29.37 30.59 -12.92
N VAL A 172 29.72 31.62 -12.19
CA VAL A 172 29.95 32.96 -12.74
C VAL A 172 31.42 33.09 -12.90
N THR A 173 31.86 33.13 -14.13
CA THR A 173 33.20 33.56 -14.54
C THR A 173 33.25 35.07 -14.53
N THR A 174 34.20 35.61 -13.84
CA THR A 174 34.83 36.93 -14.13
C THR A 174 36.15 36.68 -14.74
#